data_eaefcf4637618eebb6daf099fd938ac8
#
_entry.id   eaefcf4637618eebb6daf099fd938ac8
#
_cell.length_a   1.000
_cell.length_b   1.000
_cell.length_c   1.000
_cell.angle_alpha   90.00
_cell.angle_beta   90.00
_cell.angle_gamma   90.00
#
_symmetry.space_group_name_H-M   'P 1'
#
loop_
_entity.id
_entity.type
_entity.pdbx_description
1 polymer ?
#
loop_
_entity_poly.entity_id
_entity_poly.type
_entity_poly.pdbx_seq_one_letter_code
_entity_poly.pdbx_strand_id
1 'polypeptide(L)'
;MFLAIEEMRQNKLRYGLILGLLILIFYLVFFLTGLAYGLMQENKTAVDKWQADYVLLDSESNRLITASKIDTALLDQVDAGDKALIRQQAGVAYVDKDATTDEKEKVNIFAVETDSFIVPNIVEGRLYEKTGEVVVDKTLSEVEDFGIXXXXLSVRF
;
A
#
# COMPACT_ATOMS: atom_id res chain seq x y z
N MET A 1 -25.10 45.18 -16.44
CA MET A 1 -23.94 44.76 -15.57
C MET A 1 -23.64 45.75 -14.47
N PHE A 2 -23.76 47.03 -14.66
CA PHE A 2 -23.46 48.04 -13.66
C PHE A 2 -24.30 47.91 -12.36
N LEU A 3 -25.59 47.64 -12.50
CA LEU A 3 -26.52 47.50 -11.36
C LEU A 3 -26.16 46.32 -10.44
N ALA A 4 -25.74 45.20 -11.01
CA ALA A 4 -25.37 44.02 -10.23
C ALA A 4 -24.12 44.24 -9.37
N ILE A 5 -23.14 44.97 -9.92
CA ILE A 5 -21.90 45.31 -9.21
C ILE A 5 -22.21 46.28 -8.05
N GLU A 6 -23.07 47.26 -8.29
CA GLU A 6 -23.46 48.23 -7.28
C GLU A 6 -24.25 47.58 -6.13
N GLU A 7 -25.13 46.61 -6.45
CA GLU A 7 -25.89 45.82 -5.48
C GLU A 7 -24.98 44.97 -4.62
N MET A 8 -23.97 44.35 -5.24
CA MET A 8 -22.95 43.55 -4.53
C MET A 8 -22.14 44.44 -3.58
N ARG A 9 -21.85 45.68 -3.98
CA ARG A 9 -21.10 46.66 -3.18
C ARG A 9 -21.88 47.15 -1.96
N GLN A 10 -23.20 47.26 -2.07
CA GLN A 10 -24.08 47.67 -0.97
C GLN A 10 -24.28 46.54 0.05
N ASN A 11 -24.32 45.27 -0.41
CA ASN A 11 -24.60 44.10 0.44
C ASN A 11 -23.39 43.16 0.54
N LYS A 12 -22.19 43.67 0.77
CA LYS A 12 -20.90 42.95 0.80
C LYS A 12 -20.92 41.74 1.72
N LEU A 13 -21.52 41.84 2.89
CA LEU A 13 -21.60 40.76 3.88
C LEU A 13 -22.39 39.56 3.35
N ARG A 14 -23.52 39.82 2.74
CA ARG A 14 -24.41 38.78 2.19
C ARG A 14 -23.72 38.03 1.04
N TYR A 15 -23.15 38.75 0.08
CA TYR A 15 -22.45 38.13 -1.06
C TYR A 15 -21.15 37.46 -0.62
N GLY A 16 -20.46 38.05 0.37
CA GLY A 16 -19.26 37.45 0.96
C GLY A 16 -19.52 36.11 1.63
N LEU A 17 -20.64 36.02 2.37
CA LEU A 17 -21.06 34.76 2.99
C LEU A 17 -21.40 33.68 1.94
N ILE A 18 -22.14 34.06 0.90
CA ILE A 18 -22.49 33.12 -0.19
C ILE A 18 -21.22 32.62 -0.89
N LEU A 19 -20.31 33.56 -1.22
CA LEU A 19 -19.03 33.21 -1.86
C LEU A 19 -18.17 32.32 -0.95
N GLY A 20 -18.10 32.66 0.32
CA GLY A 20 -17.37 31.87 1.33
C GLY A 20 -17.90 30.44 1.44
N LEU A 21 -19.23 30.30 1.48
CA LEU A 21 -19.89 28.98 1.49
C LEU A 21 -19.56 28.19 0.22
N LEU A 22 -19.59 28.85 -0.93
CA LEU A 22 -19.31 28.22 -2.22
C LEU A 22 -17.85 27.73 -2.29
N ILE A 23 -16.92 28.57 -1.84
CA ILE A 23 -15.49 28.20 -1.73
C ILE A 23 -15.31 27.02 -0.80
N LEU A 24 -16.00 27.00 0.35
CA LEU A 24 -15.94 25.91 1.32
C LEU A 24 -16.40 24.59 0.69
N ILE A 25 -17.51 24.62 -0.05
CA ILE A 25 -18.05 23.44 -0.73
C ILE A 25 -17.03 22.90 -1.75
N PHE A 26 -16.48 23.76 -2.60
CA PHE A 26 -15.47 23.36 -3.58
C PHE A 26 -14.22 22.79 -2.90
N TYR A 27 -13.78 23.43 -1.82
CA TYR A 27 -12.62 22.95 -1.04
C TYR A 27 -12.87 21.53 -0.51
N LEU A 28 -14.05 21.28 0.07
CA LEU A 28 -14.41 19.95 0.60
C LEU A 28 -14.45 18.90 -0.50
N VAL A 29 -15.04 19.24 -1.65
CA VAL A 29 -15.11 18.30 -2.80
C VAL A 29 -13.70 17.94 -3.28
N PHE A 30 -12.85 18.94 -3.49
CA PHE A 30 -11.47 18.68 -3.94
C PHE A 30 -10.66 17.92 -2.89
N PHE A 31 -10.83 18.25 -1.62
CA PHE A 31 -10.13 17.58 -0.51
C PHE A 31 -10.51 16.09 -0.45
N LEU A 32 -11.82 15.80 -0.45
CA LEU A 32 -12.31 14.42 -0.40
C LEU A 32 -11.90 13.61 -1.63
N THR A 33 -11.95 14.23 -2.81
CA THR A 33 -11.54 13.57 -4.06
C THR A 33 -10.03 13.28 -4.03
N GLY A 34 -9.23 14.23 -3.57
CA GLY A 34 -7.77 14.07 -3.42
C GLY A 34 -7.41 12.95 -2.44
N LEU A 35 -8.10 12.92 -1.29
CA LEU A 35 -7.91 11.88 -0.28
C LEU A 35 -8.26 10.49 -0.83
N ALA A 36 -9.41 10.38 -1.50
CA ALA A 36 -9.86 9.12 -2.11
C ALA A 36 -8.86 8.63 -3.16
N TYR A 37 -8.36 9.54 -4.00
CA TYR A 37 -7.37 9.22 -5.02
C TYR A 37 -6.05 8.76 -4.40
N GLY A 38 -5.59 9.46 -3.35
CA GLY A 38 -4.35 9.10 -2.63
C GLY A 38 -4.41 7.70 -2.05
N LEU A 39 -5.50 7.38 -1.36
CA LEU A 39 -5.71 6.03 -0.77
C LEU A 39 -5.77 4.95 -1.84
N MET A 40 -6.44 5.23 -2.96
CA MET A 40 -6.51 4.29 -4.09
C MET A 40 -5.11 4.02 -4.66
N GLN A 41 -4.30 5.05 -4.82
CA GLN A 41 -2.95 4.93 -5.39
C GLN A 41 -2.03 4.09 -4.51
N GLU A 42 -2.07 4.26 -3.20
CA GLU A 42 -1.27 3.46 -2.26
C GLU A 42 -1.59 1.97 -2.36
N ASN A 43 -2.87 1.63 -2.40
CA ASN A 43 -3.30 0.23 -2.50
C ASN A 43 -2.96 -0.42 -3.84
N LYS A 44 -2.91 0.37 -4.90
CA LYS A 44 -2.63 -0.13 -6.25
C LYS A 44 -1.15 -0.42 -6.49
N THR A 45 -0.26 0.37 -5.91
CA THR A 45 1.19 0.34 -6.17
C THR A 45 1.81 -1.05 -5.93
N ALA A 46 1.39 -1.75 -4.88
CA ALA A 46 1.92 -3.08 -4.55
C ALA A 46 1.62 -4.10 -5.67
N VAL A 47 0.39 -4.09 -6.16
CA VAL A 47 -0.06 -5.04 -7.20
C VAL A 47 0.54 -4.67 -8.57
N ASP A 48 0.62 -3.38 -8.89
CA ASP A 48 1.20 -2.89 -10.15
C ASP A 48 2.68 -3.29 -10.30
N LYS A 49 3.41 -3.36 -9.18
CA LYS A 49 4.84 -3.74 -9.17
C LYS A 49 5.06 -5.22 -9.51
N TRP A 50 4.04 -6.06 -9.35
CA TRP A 50 4.16 -7.50 -9.66
C TRP A 50 4.21 -7.76 -11.16
N GLN A 51 3.79 -6.81 -12.01
CA GLN A 51 3.76 -6.93 -13.47
C GLN A 51 2.95 -8.14 -13.94
N ALA A 52 1.95 -8.52 -13.17
CA ALA A 52 1.07 -9.65 -13.47
C ALA A 52 -0.20 -9.16 -14.18
N ASP A 53 -0.57 -9.80 -15.28
CA ASP A 53 -1.79 -9.47 -16.02
C ASP A 53 -3.05 -9.86 -15.23
N TYR A 54 -2.97 -10.93 -14.45
CA TYR A 54 -4.10 -11.48 -13.70
C TYR A 54 -3.66 -11.94 -12.31
N VAL A 55 -4.55 -11.79 -11.35
CA VAL A 55 -4.40 -12.34 -10.01
C VAL A 55 -5.58 -13.28 -9.78
N LEU A 56 -5.29 -14.54 -9.50
CA LEU A 56 -6.28 -15.56 -9.17
C LEU A 56 -6.50 -15.59 -7.67
N LEU A 57 -7.76 -15.49 -7.26
CA LEU A 57 -8.15 -15.55 -5.86
C LEU A 57 -9.29 -16.57 -5.70
N ASP A 58 -9.41 -17.12 -4.51
CA ASP A 58 -10.55 -17.96 -4.13
C ASP A 58 -11.85 -17.16 -4.28
N SER A 59 -12.88 -17.79 -4.81
CA SER A 59 -14.20 -17.18 -5.02
C SER A 59 -14.84 -16.65 -3.74
N GLU A 60 -14.54 -17.26 -2.60
CA GLU A 60 -15.07 -16.87 -1.29
C GLU A 60 -14.25 -15.78 -0.59
N SER A 61 -13.09 -15.41 -1.17
CA SER A 61 -12.16 -14.43 -0.59
C SER A 61 -12.67 -12.98 -0.62
N ASN A 62 -13.77 -12.72 -1.34
CA ASN A 62 -14.32 -11.37 -1.53
C ASN A 62 -13.29 -10.38 -2.08
N ARG A 63 -12.41 -10.87 -2.96
CA ARG A 63 -11.30 -10.12 -3.60
C ARG A 63 -10.20 -9.67 -2.62
N LEU A 64 -10.14 -10.27 -1.43
CA LEU A 64 -9.08 -10.01 -0.46
C LEU A 64 -7.99 -11.07 -0.59
N ILE A 65 -6.77 -10.66 -0.87
CA ILE A 65 -5.61 -11.55 -1.02
C ILE A 65 -5.38 -12.32 0.30
N THR A 66 -5.49 -11.62 1.42
CA THR A 66 -5.28 -12.18 2.76
C THR A 66 -6.30 -13.26 3.13
N ALA A 67 -7.49 -13.22 2.52
CA ALA A 67 -8.56 -14.18 2.77
C ALA A 67 -8.56 -15.33 1.75
N SER A 68 -7.81 -15.19 0.67
CA SER A 68 -7.77 -16.17 -0.41
C SER A 68 -6.93 -17.38 0.00
N LYS A 69 -7.51 -18.56 -0.16
CA LYS A 69 -6.84 -19.86 0.08
C LYS A 69 -7.03 -20.75 -1.13
N ILE A 70 -5.99 -20.81 -1.95
CA ILE A 70 -5.98 -21.63 -3.16
C ILE A 70 -5.06 -22.82 -2.93
N ASP A 71 -5.52 -24.00 -3.28
CA ASP A 71 -4.69 -25.21 -3.26
C ASP A 71 -3.66 -25.10 -4.41
N THR A 72 -2.39 -25.30 -4.08
CA THR A 72 -1.29 -25.25 -5.04
C THR A 72 -1.45 -26.29 -6.17
N ALA A 73 -2.17 -27.38 -5.92
CA ALA A 73 -2.49 -28.37 -6.95
C ALA A 73 -3.33 -27.80 -8.12
N LEU A 74 -4.01 -26.67 -7.89
CA LEU A 74 -4.77 -25.99 -8.94
C LEU A 74 -3.88 -25.20 -9.91
N LEU A 75 -2.65 -24.92 -9.55
CA LEU A 75 -1.68 -24.22 -10.41
C LEU A 75 -1.47 -24.94 -11.75
N ASP A 76 -1.46 -26.26 -11.73
CA ASP A 76 -1.29 -27.09 -12.93
C ASP A 76 -2.50 -27.00 -13.87
N GLN A 77 -3.66 -26.65 -13.35
CA GLN A 77 -4.90 -26.54 -14.12
C GLN A 77 -5.08 -25.16 -14.79
N VAL A 78 -4.29 -24.18 -14.37
CA VAL A 78 -4.34 -22.84 -14.94
C VAL A 78 -3.52 -22.82 -16.23
N ASP A 79 -4.17 -22.52 -17.34
CA ASP A 79 -3.51 -22.39 -18.65
C ASP A 79 -2.97 -20.96 -18.80
N ALA A 80 -1.74 -20.76 -18.36
CA ALA A 80 -1.04 -19.48 -18.44
C ALA A 80 0.44 -19.73 -18.73
N GLY A 81 1.09 -18.78 -19.34
CA GLY A 81 2.51 -18.85 -19.66
C GLY A 81 3.38 -18.90 -18.42
N ASP A 82 3.53 -17.76 -17.77
CA ASP A 82 4.28 -17.67 -16.51
C ASP A 82 3.30 -17.60 -15.34
N LYS A 83 3.61 -18.34 -14.29
CA LYS A 83 2.79 -18.44 -13.07
C LYS A 83 3.67 -18.17 -11.86
N ALA A 84 3.12 -17.48 -10.87
CA ALA A 84 3.82 -17.20 -9.63
C ALA A 84 2.86 -17.36 -8.45
N LEU A 85 3.35 -17.98 -7.40
CA LEU A 85 2.61 -18.14 -6.16
C LEU A 85 3.02 -17.05 -5.19
N ILE A 86 2.06 -16.32 -4.66
CA ILE A 86 2.28 -15.32 -3.63
C ILE A 86 1.49 -15.70 -2.39
N ARG A 87 2.12 -15.62 -1.23
CA ARG A 87 1.47 -15.78 0.06
C ARG A 87 1.62 -14.49 0.83
N GLN A 88 0.51 -14.00 1.36
CA GLN A 88 0.49 -12.79 2.16
C GLN A 88 0.11 -13.10 3.60
N GLN A 89 0.85 -12.55 4.54
CA GLN A 89 0.56 -12.68 5.96
C GLN A 89 0.84 -11.35 6.66
N ALA A 90 -0.05 -10.94 7.54
CA ALA A 90 0.19 -9.80 8.43
C ALA A 90 1.12 -10.24 9.55
N GLY A 91 2.07 -9.39 9.90
CA GLY A 91 3.03 -9.64 10.96
C GLY A 91 3.35 -8.39 11.75
N VAL A 92 4.22 -8.55 12.72
CA VAL A 92 4.75 -7.44 13.52
C VAL A 92 6.28 -7.52 13.47
N ALA A 93 6.89 -6.42 13.09
CA ALA A 93 8.35 -6.27 13.11
C ALA A 93 8.76 -5.52 14.38
N TYR A 94 9.88 -5.93 14.95
CA TYR A 94 10.50 -5.29 16.10
C TYR A 94 11.84 -4.69 15.65
N VAL A 95 12.05 -3.43 15.97
CA VAL A 95 13.28 -2.70 15.57
C VAL A 95 14.50 -3.20 16.34
N ASP A 96 14.32 -3.59 17.60
CA ASP A 96 15.42 -4.05 18.47
C ASP A 96 15.20 -5.49 18.94
N LYS A 97 16.29 -6.26 18.99
CA LYS A 97 16.30 -7.64 19.51
C LYS A 97 15.99 -7.74 21.00
N ASP A 98 16.36 -6.71 21.73
CA ASP A 98 16.16 -6.64 23.18
C ASP A 98 14.87 -5.91 23.56
N ALA A 99 13.88 -5.94 22.67
CA ALA A 99 12.65 -5.16 22.72
C ALA A 99 11.89 -5.24 24.05
N THR A 100 12.39 -4.49 25.00
CA THR A 100 11.66 -4.02 26.18
C THR A 100 10.81 -2.80 25.83
N THR A 101 11.02 -2.23 24.66
CA THR A 101 10.31 -1.06 24.14
C THR A 101 9.14 -1.49 23.25
N ASP A 102 8.06 -0.77 23.36
CA ASP A 102 6.81 -0.98 22.60
C ASP A 102 6.90 -0.55 21.11
N GLU A 103 8.11 -0.43 20.56
CA GLU A 103 8.31 -0.07 19.15
C GLU A 103 8.05 -1.27 18.25
N LYS A 104 6.77 -1.42 17.91
CA LYS A 104 6.23 -2.50 17.08
C LYS A 104 5.63 -1.93 15.83
N GLU A 105 6.13 -2.36 14.70
CA GLU A 105 5.56 -1.94 13.41
C GLU A 105 4.76 -3.08 12.77
N LYS A 106 3.55 -2.75 12.33
CA LYS A 106 2.69 -3.69 11.60
C LYS A 106 3.20 -3.79 10.17
N VAL A 107 3.54 -4.99 9.77
CA VAL A 107 4.09 -5.24 8.44
C VAL A 107 3.24 -6.26 7.68
N ASN A 108 3.20 -6.14 6.37
CA ASN A 108 2.67 -7.15 5.48
C ASN A 108 3.84 -7.93 4.89
N ILE A 109 3.84 -9.23 5.15
CA ILE A 109 4.89 -10.14 4.67
C ILE A 109 4.37 -10.83 3.41
N PHE A 110 5.13 -10.71 2.34
CA PHE A 110 4.86 -11.41 1.07
C PHE A 110 5.93 -12.47 0.89
N ALA A 111 5.51 -13.73 0.81
CA ALA A 111 6.41 -14.83 0.49
C ALA A 111 6.26 -15.19 -0.99
N VAL A 112 7.36 -15.12 -1.71
CA VAL A 112 7.45 -15.42 -3.15
C VAL A 112 8.65 -16.31 -3.40
N GLU A 113 8.61 -17.06 -4.49
CA GLU A 113 9.75 -17.89 -4.92
C GLU A 113 10.81 -16.98 -5.56
N THR A 114 12.08 -17.24 -5.27
CA THR A 114 13.22 -16.39 -5.68
C THR A 114 13.46 -16.34 -7.18
N ASP A 115 12.98 -17.32 -7.91
CA ASP A 115 13.08 -17.41 -9.38
C ASP A 115 11.82 -16.89 -10.10
N SER A 116 10.88 -16.34 -9.34
CA SER A 116 9.59 -15.86 -9.84
C SER A 116 9.72 -14.47 -10.46
N PHE A 117 8.91 -14.19 -11.48
CA PHE A 117 8.86 -12.87 -12.14
C PHE A 117 8.33 -11.75 -11.24
N ILE A 118 7.65 -12.10 -10.13
CA ILE A 118 7.08 -11.13 -9.19
C ILE A 118 8.06 -10.69 -8.09
N VAL A 119 9.29 -11.19 -8.12
CA VAL A 119 10.34 -10.82 -7.15
C VAL A 119 10.64 -9.32 -7.29
N PRO A 120 10.66 -8.56 -6.19
CA PRO A 120 10.92 -7.12 -6.25
C PRO A 120 12.36 -6.81 -6.67
N ASN A 121 12.54 -5.67 -7.32
CA ASN A 121 13.86 -5.16 -7.66
C ASN A 121 14.63 -4.80 -6.39
N ILE A 122 15.81 -5.38 -6.23
CA ILE A 122 16.70 -5.09 -5.10
C ILE A 122 17.47 -3.80 -5.40
N VAL A 123 17.28 -2.80 -4.54
CA VAL A 123 17.98 -1.50 -4.65
C VAL A 123 19.32 -1.56 -3.93
N GLU A 124 19.38 -2.26 -2.80
CA GLU A 124 20.58 -2.39 -1.98
C GLU A 124 20.58 -3.79 -1.32
N GLY A 125 21.74 -4.39 -1.19
CA GLY A 125 21.88 -5.73 -0.63
C GLY A 125 21.69 -6.84 -1.66
N ARG A 126 21.11 -7.95 -1.25
CA ARG A 126 20.85 -9.11 -2.09
C ARG A 126 19.50 -9.76 -1.74
N LEU A 127 19.04 -10.62 -2.61
CA LEU A 127 17.85 -11.41 -2.35
C LEU A 127 18.13 -12.44 -1.24
N TYR A 128 17.09 -12.82 -0.51
CA TYR A 128 17.18 -13.84 0.55
C TYR A 128 17.60 -15.21 -0.03
N GLU A 129 18.49 -15.88 0.67
CA GLU A 129 18.99 -17.21 0.31
C GLU A 129 18.75 -18.25 1.41
N LYS A 130 18.60 -17.78 2.64
CA LYS A 130 18.51 -18.63 3.83
C LYS A 130 17.23 -18.34 4.60
N THR A 131 16.77 -19.35 5.32
CA THR A 131 15.63 -19.20 6.25
C THR A 131 15.93 -18.11 7.28
N GLY A 132 15.00 -17.21 7.43
CA GLY A 132 15.13 -16.09 8.37
C GLY A 132 15.64 -14.78 7.76
N GLU A 133 16.01 -14.81 6.48
CA GLU A 133 16.35 -13.60 5.73
C GLU A 133 15.09 -13.05 5.07
N VAL A 134 14.98 -11.74 5.02
CA VAL A 134 13.86 -11.02 4.39
C VAL A 134 14.38 -9.81 3.61
N VAL A 135 13.64 -9.44 2.59
CA VAL A 135 13.83 -8.17 1.86
C VAL A 135 12.83 -7.19 2.43
N VAL A 136 13.29 -6.01 2.80
CA VAL A 136 12.50 -4.97 3.45
C VAL A 136 12.29 -3.83 2.46
N ASP A 137 11.12 -3.20 2.50
CA ASP A 137 10.86 -2.00 1.72
C ASP A 137 11.81 -0.88 2.16
N LYS A 138 12.32 -0.12 1.20
CA LYS A 138 13.25 0.99 1.44
C LYS A 138 12.67 2.03 2.41
N THR A 139 11.37 2.30 2.30
CA THR A 139 10.68 3.26 3.18
C THR A 139 10.74 2.81 4.65
N LEU A 140 10.51 1.52 4.89
CA LEU A 140 10.60 0.96 6.25
C LEU A 140 12.01 1.05 6.79
N SER A 141 13.02 0.78 5.95
CA SER A 141 14.43 0.90 6.34
C SER A 141 14.83 2.35 6.70
N GLU A 142 14.35 3.32 5.94
CA GLU A 142 14.69 4.74 6.14
C GLU A 142 13.96 5.38 7.32
N VAL A 143 12.69 5.05 7.51
CA VAL A 143 11.82 5.69 8.51
C VAL A 143 12.03 5.06 9.91
N GLU A 144 12.19 3.73 9.95
CA GLU A 144 12.22 2.98 11.21
C GLU A 144 13.64 2.50 11.61
N ASP A 145 14.66 2.98 10.91
CA ASP A 145 16.09 2.65 11.18
C ASP A 145 16.36 1.13 11.19
N PHE A 146 15.65 0.35 10.37
CA PHE A 146 15.95 -1.06 10.15
C PHE A 146 17.24 -1.17 9.34
N GLY A 147 18.37 -1.40 10.02
CA GLY A 147 19.69 -1.53 9.39
C GLY A 147 19.74 -2.71 8.40
N ILE A 148 20.31 -2.44 7.25
CA ILE A 148 20.58 -3.50 6.27
C ILE A 148 21.72 -4.34 6.75
N UNK A 149 21.38 -5.15 7.55
CA UNK A 149 22.43 -5.91 8.05
C UNK A 149 22.03 -7.32 8.04
N UNK A 150 22.56 -7.86 7.70
CA UNK A 150 22.24 -9.17 7.66
C UNK A 150 21.74 -9.72 8.90
N UNK A 151 21.25 -9.06 9.38
CA UNK A 151 20.74 -9.62 10.48
C UNK A 151 19.47 -10.22 10.22
N UNK A 152 19.43 -10.91 10.53
CA UNK A 152 18.29 -11.51 10.48
C UNK A 152 17.35 -10.65 11.08
N LEU A 153 16.62 -10.09 10.50
CA LEU A 153 15.36 -9.65 11.03
C LEU A 153 14.67 -10.88 11.58
N SER A 154 14.67 -11.02 12.87
CA SER A 154 14.00 -12.13 13.53
C SER A 154 12.49 -11.87 13.46
N VAL A 155 11.88 -12.27 12.38
CA VAL A 155 10.42 -12.28 12.29
C VAL A 155 9.97 -13.48 13.14
N ARG A 156 9.53 -13.22 14.35
CA ARG A 156 8.81 -14.24 15.13
C ARG A 156 7.36 -14.26 14.68
N PHE A 157 6.94 -15.39 14.15
CA PHE A 157 5.55 -15.68 13.84
C PHE A 157 4.76 -15.97 15.12
#